data_7e18e1fdd298d3c38c6efcad164fd529
#
_entry.id   7e18e1fdd298d3c38c6efcad164fd529
#
_cell.length_a   1.000
_cell.length_b   1.000
_cell.length_c   1.000
_cell.angle_alpha   90.00
_cell.angle_beta   90.00
_cell.angle_gamma   90.00
#
_symmetry.space_group_name_H-M   'P 1'
#
loop_
_entity.id
_entity.type
_entity.pdbx_description
1 polymer ?
#
loop_
_entity_poly.entity_id
_entity_poly.type
_entity_poly.pdbx_seq_one_letter_code
_entity_poly.pdbx_strand_id
1 'polypeptide(L)'
;FFKWTLLLFSYSVLSGACSSESNEPDIDETTISISAPSVSNVTEDRATIIAIITTNTPSAILKKGICYDTQSNPTISNRTVEMSSAGLSLNLTITELEPETKYYAKAFATVANGNPVYSTEISFTTAARSITSELDKYIAPSYPDDYTSIADWSNRSQWNLANVHDPSIVLAEDGYYYMYQTDASYGNAHEYGGHFHCRRSKDLVNWEYMGGTMNSLPGWVIPKLNEIRKAMGLNEVQPAINTFGYWAPCVRKVRNGLYRMYYSIVCPGLLNGENTWGERAFIGMMENTDPANNGGWEDKGYVITNASDKELNFNVKPDDWTNCYYKWNAIDPSYIIDKDGKHYLVYGSWHSGIAALEVDAATGKPLNTLPKPWGTEEDIAPYGQLLITRQIGNRWQASEGPEIIYNPNTGYYYLFMAYDALDVPYNTRVCRSQSILGPYLGIDGTDLTRFGGEMLPIVTHPYKFSNSNGWVGIAHCAIFDDGNGNWYYASQG
;
A
#
# COMPACT_ATOMS: atom_id res chain seq x y z
N PHE A 1 28.29 -12.71 -42.41
CA PHE A 1 29.06 -12.51 -43.68
C PHE A 1 29.73 -11.14 -43.61
N PHE A 2 31.04 -11.07 -43.28
CA PHE A 2 32.09 -10.41 -44.04
C PHE A 2 33.41 -10.69 -43.34
N LYS A 3 34.24 -11.43 -44.03
CA LYS A 3 35.67 -11.64 -43.73
C LYS A 3 36.44 -10.40 -44.17
N TRP A 4 37.43 -10.00 -43.41
CA TRP A 4 38.56 -9.23 -43.93
C TRP A 4 39.89 -9.85 -43.48
N THR A 5 40.72 -9.96 -44.47
CA THR A 5 41.93 -10.74 -44.61
C THR A 5 43.14 -9.95 -44.12
N LEU A 6 44.09 -10.66 -43.49
CA LEU A 6 45.45 -10.25 -43.19
C LEU A 6 46.22 -9.82 -44.45
N LEU A 7 47.01 -8.79 -44.31
CA LEU A 7 48.14 -8.54 -45.22
C LEU A 7 49.40 -8.28 -44.38
N LEU A 8 50.30 -9.27 -44.44
CA LEU A 8 51.71 -9.17 -44.02
C LEU A 8 52.51 -8.43 -45.11
N PHE A 9 53.32 -7.45 -44.69
CA PHE A 9 54.46 -7.00 -45.49
C PHE A 9 55.73 -7.14 -44.67
N SER A 10 56.57 -8.05 -45.14
CA SER A 10 57.95 -8.19 -44.72
C SER A 10 58.85 -7.30 -45.60
N TYR A 11 59.73 -6.56 -44.96
CA TYR A 11 60.94 -6.03 -45.65
C TYR A 11 62.15 -6.28 -44.80
N SER A 12 63.16 -6.86 -45.46
CA SER A 12 64.45 -7.27 -44.90
C SER A 12 65.52 -6.17 -45.04
N VAL A 13 66.28 -6.02 -43.98
CA VAL A 13 67.71 -5.84 -43.85
C VAL A 13 68.49 -4.91 -44.80
N LEU A 14 69.16 -3.98 -44.19
CA LEU A 14 70.59 -3.75 -44.49
C LEU A 14 71.32 -3.08 -43.29
N SER A 15 72.38 -3.74 -42.88
CA SER A 15 73.31 -3.38 -41.84
C SER A 15 74.13 -2.17 -42.21
N GLY A 16 74.23 -1.21 -41.31
CA GLY A 16 75.25 -0.15 -41.32
C GLY A 16 75.64 0.18 -39.89
N ALA A 17 76.82 -0.28 -39.49
CA ALA A 17 77.40 0.09 -38.21
C ALA A 17 77.83 1.54 -38.25
N CYS A 18 77.31 2.35 -37.36
CA CYS A 18 77.96 3.59 -36.93
C CYS A 18 77.75 3.75 -35.42
N SER A 19 78.81 3.71 -34.68
CA SER A 19 78.85 4.03 -33.26
C SER A 19 78.52 5.50 -33.08
N SER A 20 77.35 5.77 -32.49
CA SER A 20 77.09 7.05 -31.85
C SER A 20 76.56 6.71 -30.45
N GLU A 21 77.19 7.27 -29.45
CA GLU A 21 76.74 7.32 -28.08
C GLU A 21 75.30 7.89 -28.11
N SER A 22 74.32 7.05 -27.94
CA SER A 22 72.95 7.46 -27.64
C SER A 22 72.87 7.76 -26.16
N ASN A 23 72.89 9.07 -25.83
CA ASN A 23 72.21 9.48 -24.59
C ASN A 23 70.76 9.04 -24.71
N GLU A 24 70.39 7.88 -24.16
CA GLU A 24 69.01 7.60 -23.83
C GLU A 24 68.55 8.72 -22.89
N PRO A 25 67.46 9.43 -23.18
CA PRO A 25 66.90 10.32 -22.20
C PRO A 25 66.55 9.45 -20.98
N ASP A 26 67.08 9.79 -19.82
CA ASP A 26 66.68 9.32 -18.53
C ASP A 26 65.17 9.42 -18.54
N ILE A 27 64.43 8.29 -18.63
CA ILE A 27 62.99 8.25 -18.49
C ILE A 27 62.76 8.53 -17.01
N ASP A 28 62.50 9.80 -16.71
CA ASP A 28 62.19 10.26 -15.34
C ASP A 28 61.01 9.45 -14.83
N GLU A 29 61.29 8.47 -13.96
CA GLU A 29 60.28 7.52 -13.47
C GLU A 29 59.16 8.31 -12.82
N THR A 30 57.89 8.06 -13.24
CA THR A 30 56.72 8.79 -12.71
C THR A 30 56.64 8.58 -11.20
N THR A 31 56.93 9.59 -10.43
CA THR A 31 56.82 9.57 -8.98
C THR A 31 55.46 10.12 -8.55
N ILE A 32 54.78 9.38 -7.68
CA ILE A 32 53.53 9.81 -7.08
C ILE A 32 53.61 9.63 -5.56
N SER A 33 53.32 10.69 -4.84
CA SER A 33 53.10 10.64 -3.40
C SER A 33 51.78 11.32 -3.04
N ILE A 34 51.12 10.86 -2.00
CA ILE A 34 49.86 11.43 -1.54
C ILE A 34 50.00 11.79 -0.07
N SER A 35 49.62 13.02 0.27
CA SER A 35 49.71 13.49 1.66
C SER A 35 48.83 12.65 2.57
N ALA A 36 49.09 12.66 3.87
CA ALA A 36 48.16 12.14 4.86
C ALA A 36 46.80 12.84 4.68
N PRO A 37 45.69 12.09 4.60
CA PRO A 37 44.38 12.69 4.46
C PRO A 37 43.94 13.39 5.76
N SER A 38 43.10 14.40 5.62
CA SER A 38 42.36 14.99 6.74
C SER A 38 40.86 14.84 6.48
N VAL A 39 40.08 14.72 7.54
CA VAL A 39 38.62 14.65 7.47
C VAL A 39 38.01 15.88 8.13
N SER A 40 36.95 16.39 7.55
CA SER A 40 36.15 17.52 8.05
C SER A 40 34.68 17.34 7.71
N ASN A 41 33.83 18.19 8.25
CA ASN A 41 32.39 18.19 7.97
C ASN A 41 31.75 16.81 8.11
N VAL A 42 32.12 16.09 9.17
CA VAL A 42 31.52 14.79 9.48
C VAL A 42 30.11 15.00 10.04
N THR A 43 29.14 14.50 9.33
CA THR A 43 27.73 14.48 9.76
C THR A 43 27.26 13.04 9.96
N GLU A 44 25.97 12.84 10.09
CA GLU A 44 25.37 11.50 10.22
C GLU A 44 25.48 10.66 8.94
N ASP A 45 25.56 11.31 7.76
CA ASP A 45 25.45 10.68 6.45
C ASP A 45 26.59 11.02 5.49
N ARG A 46 27.55 11.87 5.88
CA ARG A 46 28.62 12.31 5.00
C ARG A 46 29.87 12.73 5.75
N ALA A 47 30.98 12.79 5.02
CA ALA A 47 32.27 13.37 5.48
C ALA A 47 33.04 13.94 4.30
N THR A 48 33.77 15.02 4.52
CA THR A 48 34.67 15.61 3.52
C THR A 48 36.11 15.19 3.80
N ILE A 49 36.79 14.61 2.80
CA ILE A 49 38.18 14.16 2.90
C ILE A 49 39.04 14.99 1.97
N ILE A 50 40.15 15.48 2.52
CA ILE A 50 41.09 16.36 1.83
C ILE A 50 42.48 15.67 1.81
N ALA A 51 43.09 15.63 0.62
CA ALA A 51 44.45 15.15 0.42
C ALA A 51 45.10 15.85 -0.79
N ILE A 52 46.43 15.88 -0.84
CA ILE A 52 47.19 16.48 -1.94
C ILE A 52 48.01 15.39 -2.60
N ILE A 53 47.90 15.27 -3.91
CA ILE A 53 48.74 14.42 -4.74
C ILE A 53 49.91 15.25 -5.22
N THR A 54 51.15 14.76 -5.07
CA THR A 54 52.36 15.34 -5.60
C THR A 54 52.98 14.39 -6.62
N THR A 55 53.24 14.86 -7.81
CA THR A 55 53.82 14.07 -8.90
C THR A 55 54.68 14.98 -9.82
N ASN A 56 55.71 14.39 -10.41
CA ASN A 56 56.49 15.02 -11.47
C ASN A 56 55.79 14.99 -12.84
N THR A 57 54.78 14.14 -12.99
CA THR A 57 54.06 13.92 -14.27
C THR A 57 52.55 13.89 -14.07
N PRO A 58 51.87 15.05 -13.88
CA PRO A 58 50.43 15.10 -13.62
C PRO A 58 49.56 14.45 -14.71
N SER A 59 50.03 14.50 -15.96
CA SER A 59 49.31 13.90 -17.11
C SER A 59 49.30 12.38 -17.13
N ALA A 60 50.15 11.73 -16.32
CA ALA A 60 50.18 10.26 -16.18
C ALA A 60 49.09 9.71 -15.27
N ILE A 61 48.42 10.55 -14.48
CA ILE A 61 47.35 10.11 -13.58
C ILE A 61 46.10 9.84 -14.38
N LEU A 62 45.61 8.60 -14.35
CA LEU A 62 44.39 8.18 -15.01
C LEU A 62 43.16 8.38 -14.15
N LYS A 63 43.23 7.98 -12.87
CA LYS A 63 42.13 8.13 -11.89
C LYS A 63 42.71 8.59 -10.55
N LYS A 64 41.92 9.36 -9.83
CA LYS A 64 42.24 9.78 -8.47
C LYS A 64 40.98 10.03 -7.68
N GLY A 65 41.04 9.82 -6.38
CA GLY A 65 39.87 9.96 -5.53
C GLY A 65 40.10 9.46 -4.11
N ILE A 66 39.00 9.13 -3.45
CA ILE A 66 38.99 8.57 -2.11
C ILE A 66 38.33 7.16 -2.21
N CYS A 67 38.97 6.16 -1.61
CA CYS A 67 38.37 4.87 -1.34
C CYS A 67 38.04 4.75 0.15
N TYR A 68 36.94 4.13 0.50
CA TYR A 68 36.50 4.04 1.89
C TYR A 68 35.67 2.77 2.15
N ASP A 69 35.68 2.31 3.40
CA ASP A 69 34.95 1.15 3.87
C ASP A 69 34.74 1.20 5.38
N THR A 70 33.90 0.35 5.93
CA THR A 70 33.80 0.09 7.38
C THR A 70 34.90 -0.84 7.88
N GLN A 71 35.57 -1.53 6.99
CA GLN A 71 36.77 -2.34 7.29
C GLN A 71 38.05 -1.52 7.04
N SER A 72 39.04 -1.75 7.87
CA SER A 72 40.35 -1.07 7.71
C SER A 72 41.06 -1.48 6.43
N ASN A 73 41.93 -0.61 5.94
CA ASN A 73 42.71 -0.78 4.73
C ASN A 73 41.93 -0.81 3.42
N PRO A 74 41.00 0.15 3.18
CA PRO A 74 40.22 0.20 1.94
C PRO A 74 41.14 0.39 0.72
N THR A 75 40.69 -0.17 -0.40
CA THR A 75 41.31 -0.10 -1.71
C THR A 75 40.33 0.38 -2.77
N ILE A 76 40.78 0.60 -4.00
CA ILE A 76 39.90 0.95 -5.13
C ILE A 76 38.86 -0.13 -5.47
N SER A 77 38.92 -1.31 -4.88
CA SER A 77 37.90 -2.37 -5.01
C SER A 77 36.74 -2.17 -4.03
N ASN A 78 36.87 -1.29 -3.06
CA ASN A 78 35.83 -0.90 -2.13
C ASN A 78 35.03 0.29 -2.69
N ARG A 79 34.23 0.96 -1.85
CA ARG A 79 33.55 2.21 -2.28
C ARG A 79 34.52 3.28 -2.66
N THR A 80 34.25 4.01 -3.75
CA THR A 80 35.13 5.09 -4.21
C THR A 80 34.35 6.34 -4.61
N VAL A 81 34.97 7.52 -4.37
CA VAL A 81 34.52 8.78 -4.98
C VAL A 81 35.68 9.32 -5.79
N GLU A 82 35.50 9.43 -7.11
CA GLU A 82 36.53 9.87 -8.04
C GLU A 82 36.46 11.38 -8.33
N MET A 83 37.61 12.02 -8.52
CA MET A 83 37.72 13.41 -8.94
C MET A 83 37.96 13.50 -10.44
N SER A 84 37.06 14.15 -11.17
CA SER A 84 37.16 14.32 -12.63
C SER A 84 37.98 15.54 -13.07
N SER A 85 38.25 16.50 -12.19
CA SER A 85 39.00 17.71 -12.53
C SER A 85 40.49 17.45 -12.62
N ALA A 86 41.21 18.28 -13.39
CA ALA A 86 42.69 18.15 -13.58
C ALA A 86 43.50 18.47 -12.33
N GLY A 87 42.96 19.10 -11.30
CA GLY A 87 43.65 19.47 -10.08
C GLY A 87 44.24 18.28 -9.30
N LEU A 88 45.27 18.52 -8.52
CA LEU A 88 45.93 17.51 -7.68
C LEU A 88 45.54 17.61 -6.18
N SER A 89 44.73 18.59 -5.81
CA SER A 89 44.17 18.75 -4.49
C SER A 89 42.82 18.09 -4.46
N LEU A 90 42.72 16.98 -3.74
CA LEU A 90 41.46 16.28 -3.50
C LEU A 90 40.72 16.98 -2.37
N ASN A 91 39.47 17.36 -2.64
CA ASN A 91 38.52 17.83 -1.64
C ASN A 91 37.19 17.21 -2.02
N LEU A 92 36.92 16.02 -1.49
CA LEU A 92 35.83 15.18 -1.89
C LEU A 92 34.94 14.85 -0.71
N THR A 93 33.64 15.00 -0.90
CA THR A 93 32.64 14.60 0.08
C THR A 93 32.12 13.21 -0.28
N ILE A 94 32.27 12.28 0.64
CA ILE A 94 31.65 10.97 0.59
C ILE A 94 30.25 11.07 1.26
N THR A 95 29.26 10.46 0.68
CA THR A 95 27.84 10.53 1.09
C THR A 95 27.27 9.14 1.29
N GLU A 96 26.03 9.07 1.75
CA GLU A 96 25.32 7.80 1.98
C GLU A 96 26.04 6.92 3.01
N LEU A 97 26.55 7.56 4.05
CA LEU A 97 27.15 6.88 5.18
C LEU A 97 26.09 6.55 6.22
N GLU A 98 26.29 5.43 6.93
CA GLU A 98 25.44 5.06 8.07
C GLU A 98 25.81 5.90 9.30
N PRO A 99 24.83 6.36 10.09
CA PRO A 99 25.08 7.07 11.34
C PRO A 99 25.84 6.21 12.37
N GLU A 100 26.53 6.87 13.31
CA GLU A 100 27.29 6.23 14.41
C GLU A 100 28.26 5.13 13.96
N THR A 101 28.67 5.17 12.69
CA THR A 101 29.45 4.11 12.06
C THR A 101 30.89 4.57 11.82
N LYS A 102 31.84 3.72 12.19
CA LYS A 102 33.25 3.98 11.94
C LYS A 102 33.63 3.60 10.52
N TYR A 103 34.22 4.56 9.80
CA TYR A 103 34.76 4.40 8.46
C TYR A 103 36.26 4.59 8.43
N TYR A 104 36.91 3.92 7.49
CA TYR A 104 38.30 4.06 7.14
C TYR A 104 38.38 4.56 5.70
N ALA A 105 39.30 5.46 5.42
CA ALA A 105 39.46 6.05 4.09
C ALA A 105 40.92 6.28 3.72
N LYS A 106 41.21 6.19 2.44
CA LYS A 106 42.50 6.56 1.82
C LYS A 106 42.24 7.35 0.56
N ALA A 107 43.14 8.30 0.29
CA ALA A 107 43.22 8.88 -1.04
C ALA A 107 44.03 7.95 -1.97
N PHE A 108 43.67 7.93 -3.24
CA PHE A 108 44.34 7.10 -4.24
C PHE A 108 44.61 7.85 -5.54
N ALA A 109 45.62 7.38 -6.27
CA ALA A 109 45.91 7.75 -7.67
C ALA A 109 46.32 6.50 -8.44
N THR A 110 45.93 6.40 -9.73
CA THR A 110 46.33 5.32 -10.63
C THR A 110 47.00 5.87 -11.87
N VAL A 111 47.98 5.14 -12.40
CA VAL A 111 48.64 5.42 -13.66
C VAL A 111 48.51 4.23 -14.62
N ALA A 112 48.80 4.43 -15.90
CA ALA A 112 48.82 3.37 -16.87
C ALA A 112 49.84 2.30 -16.51
N ASN A 113 49.42 1.03 -16.52
CA ASN A 113 50.25 -0.15 -16.23
C ASN A 113 50.93 -0.16 -14.85
N GLY A 114 50.49 0.72 -13.91
CA GLY A 114 51.01 0.78 -12.55
C GLY A 114 50.02 0.32 -11.49
N ASN A 115 50.51 -0.09 -10.33
CA ASN A 115 49.70 -0.34 -9.16
C ASN A 115 49.12 0.97 -8.61
N PRO A 116 47.91 0.96 -8.03
CA PRO A 116 47.39 2.16 -7.36
C PRO A 116 48.28 2.60 -6.21
N VAL A 117 48.55 3.92 -6.15
CA VAL A 117 49.26 4.54 -5.02
C VAL A 117 48.20 5.04 -4.04
N TYR A 118 48.40 4.75 -2.75
CA TYR A 118 47.51 5.16 -1.69
C TYR A 118 48.18 6.07 -0.68
N SER A 119 47.43 6.94 -0.06
CA SER A 119 47.85 7.66 1.14
C SER A 119 47.90 6.72 2.36
N THR A 120 48.36 7.28 3.49
CA THR A 120 48.06 6.67 4.80
C THR A 120 46.56 6.62 5.01
N GLU A 121 46.10 5.67 5.84
CA GLU A 121 44.72 5.54 6.23
C GLU A 121 44.32 6.59 7.26
N ILE A 122 43.12 7.11 7.15
CA ILE A 122 42.44 7.89 8.17
C ILE A 122 41.15 7.17 8.58
N SER A 123 40.73 7.32 9.83
CA SER A 123 39.43 6.85 10.27
C SER A 123 38.63 7.97 10.93
N PHE A 124 37.29 7.88 10.81
CA PHE A 124 36.35 8.78 11.45
C PHE A 124 35.09 8.01 11.80
N THR A 125 34.27 8.56 12.69
CA THR A 125 32.97 8.03 13.02
C THR A 125 31.94 9.07 12.67
N THR A 126 30.88 8.67 11.91
CA THR A 126 29.75 9.54 11.60
C THR A 126 29.02 9.95 12.88
N ALA A 127 28.39 11.12 12.85
CA ALA A 127 27.58 11.59 13.96
C ALA A 127 26.36 10.69 14.18
N ALA A 128 25.82 10.73 15.39
CA ALA A 128 24.51 10.15 15.64
C ALA A 128 23.46 10.82 14.77
N ARG A 129 22.46 10.07 14.33
CA ARG A 129 21.35 10.63 13.57
C ARG A 129 20.67 11.73 14.37
N SER A 130 20.53 12.89 13.76
CA SER A 130 19.77 13.99 14.36
C SER A 130 18.28 13.70 14.28
N ILE A 131 17.70 13.27 15.38
CA ILE A 131 16.26 13.04 15.47
C ILE A 131 15.56 14.38 15.70
N THR A 132 15.02 14.95 14.63
CA THR A 132 14.38 16.26 14.64
C THR A 132 12.85 16.19 14.73
N SER A 133 12.25 15.01 14.49
CA SER A 133 10.81 14.80 14.54
C SER A 133 10.45 13.46 15.20
N GLU A 134 9.18 13.25 15.51
CA GLU A 134 8.70 11.96 15.97
C GLU A 134 8.85 10.86 14.88
N LEU A 135 8.79 11.24 13.60
CA LEU A 135 9.07 10.33 12.49
C LEU A 135 10.52 9.83 12.48
N ASP A 136 11.47 10.68 12.88
CA ASP A 136 12.89 10.30 12.97
C ASP A 136 13.16 9.37 14.16
N LYS A 137 12.26 9.32 15.14
CA LYS A 137 12.32 8.37 16.23
C LYS A 137 11.73 7.01 15.86
N TYR A 138 11.01 6.93 14.75
CA TYR A 138 10.40 5.70 14.32
C TYR A 138 11.46 4.72 13.82
N ILE A 139 11.61 3.63 14.53
CA ILE A 139 12.42 2.50 14.08
C ILE A 139 11.48 1.56 13.35
N ALA A 140 11.70 1.42 12.03
CA ALA A 140 10.93 0.47 11.24
C ALA A 140 11.11 -0.94 11.84
N PRO A 141 10.02 -1.63 12.14
CA PRO A 141 10.11 -2.97 12.71
C PRO A 141 10.75 -3.94 11.71
N SER A 142 11.53 -4.87 12.24
CA SER A 142 11.98 -6.00 11.46
C SER A 142 10.85 -7.03 11.42
N TYR A 143 10.34 -7.35 10.24
CA TYR A 143 9.31 -8.36 10.06
C TYR A 143 9.96 -9.75 10.06
N PRO A 144 9.54 -10.65 10.97
CA PRO A 144 10.00 -12.04 10.93
C PRO A 144 9.43 -12.80 9.71
N ASP A 145 8.33 -12.30 9.13
CA ASP A 145 7.60 -12.94 8.04
C ASP A 145 7.81 -12.14 6.75
N ASP A 146 8.71 -12.60 5.91
CA ASP A 146 8.91 -12.07 4.56
C ASP A 146 8.17 -12.94 3.54
N TYR A 147 7.03 -12.45 3.05
CA TYR A 147 6.21 -13.12 2.05
C TYR A 147 6.55 -12.73 0.61
N THR A 148 7.56 -11.89 0.37
CA THR A 148 7.92 -11.42 -0.99
C THR A 148 8.24 -12.56 -1.94
N SER A 149 8.79 -13.66 -1.44
CA SER A 149 9.11 -14.86 -2.25
C SER A 149 7.88 -15.59 -2.77
N ILE A 150 6.71 -15.40 -2.14
CA ILE A 150 5.44 -16.04 -2.52
C ILE A 150 4.36 -15.04 -2.92
N ALA A 151 4.71 -13.75 -3.08
CA ALA A 151 3.76 -12.68 -3.43
C ALA A 151 3.18 -12.80 -4.85
N ASP A 152 3.84 -13.54 -5.75
CA ASP A 152 3.32 -13.77 -7.09
C ASP A 152 2.02 -14.56 -7.07
N TRP A 153 1.06 -14.19 -7.94
CA TRP A 153 -0.25 -14.85 -8.05
C TRP A 153 -0.17 -16.37 -8.25
N SER A 154 0.87 -16.86 -8.88
CA SER A 154 1.10 -18.30 -9.06
C SER A 154 1.32 -19.04 -7.74
N ASN A 155 1.74 -18.33 -6.69
CA ASN A 155 2.00 -18.89 -5.36
C ASN A 155 0.81 -18.74 -4.39
N ARG A 156 -0.36 -18.28 -4.85
CA ARG A 156 -1.51 -17.98 -3.98
C ARG A 156 -1.95 -19.13 -3.07
N SER A 157 -1.70 -20.37 -3.44
CA SER A 157 -1.96 -21.53 -2.57
C SER A 157 -1.07 -21.60 -1.32
N GLN A 158 -0.01 -20.80 -1.27
CA GLN A 158 0.92 -20.71 -0.16
C GLN A 158 0.67 -19.48 0.72
N TRP A 159 -0.23 -18.57 0.32
CA TRP A 159 -0.47 -17.32 1.04
C TRP A 159 -1.05 -17.53 2.44
N ASN A 160 -1.91 -18.53 2.61
CA ASN A 160 -2.46 -18.88 3.92
C ASN A 160 -2.98 -17.63 4.66
N LEU A 161 -2.54 -17.43 5.90
CA LEU A 161 -2.93 -16.27 6.72
C LEU A 161 -2.29 -14.94 6.29
N ALA A 162 -1.33 -14.95 5.38
CA ALA A 162 -0.82 -13.72 4.75
C ALA A 162 -1.81 -13.12 3.76
N ASN A 163 -2.79 -13.91 3.30
CA ASN A 163 -3.83 -13.44 2.39
C ASN A 163 -4.88 -12.62 3.16
N VAL A 164 -4.73 -11.30 3.11
CA VAL A 164 -5.62 -10.35 3.76
C VAL A 164 -6.28 -9.47 2.71
N HIS A 165 -7.63 -9.40 2.74
CA HIS A 165 -8.44 -8.51 1.91
C HIS A 165 -9.31 -7.63 2.79
N ASP A 166 -9.52 -6.38 2.36
CA ASP A 166 -10.48 -5.45 2.94
C ASP A 166 -10.36 -5.37 4.47
N PRO A 167 -9.17 -5.02 5.00
CA PRO A 167 -8.96 -5.00 6.43
C PRO A 167 -9.82 -3.94 7.12
N SER A 168 -10.32 -4.26 8.31
CA SER A 168 -10.92 -3.29 9.22
C SER A 168 -10.27 -3.42 10.59
N ILE A 169 -9.78 -2.33 11.16
CA ILE A 169 -8.99 -2.34 12.38
C ILE A 169 -9.63 -1.44 13.44
N VAL A 170 -9.66 -1.92 14.67
CA VAL A 170 -10.12 -1.16 15.84
C VAL A 170 -9.16 -1.34 17.02
N LEU A 171 -8.82 -0.24 17.69
CA LEU A 171 -8.13 -0.27 18.98
C LEU A 171 -9.15 -0.55 20.08
N ALA A 172 -8.95 -1.63 20.83
CA ALA A 172 -9.84 -2.03 21.91
C ALA A 172 -9.36 -1.51 23.29
N GLU A 173 -10.21 -1.68 24.30
CA GLU A 173 -9.95 -1.19 25.67
C GLU A 173 -8.80 -1.93 26.36
N ASP A 174 -8.49 -3.14 25.93
CA ASP A 174 -7.37 -3.94 26.42
C ASP A 174 -6.00 -3.51 25.85
N GLY A 175 -6.01 -2.48 24.96
CA GLY A 175 -4.83 -1.96 24.29
C GLY A 175 -4.33 -2.80 23.11
N TYR A 176 -5.13 -3.75 22.64
CA TYR A 176 -4.86 -4.45 21.40
C TYR A 176 -5.60 -3.81 20.23
N TYR A 177 -4.97 -3.83 19.06
CA TYR A 177 -5.61 -3.63 17.76
C TYR A 177 -6.18 -4.96 17.29
N TYR A 178 -7.45 -4.98 16.92
CA TYR A 178 -8.12 -6.12 16.32
C TYR A 178 -8.41 -5.85 14.87
N MET A 179 -7.93 -6.71 13.98
CA MET A 179 -8.14 -6.64 12.53
C MET A 179 -9.06 -7.77 12.09
N TYR A 180 -10.06 -7.41 11.32
CA TYR A 180 -11.01 -8.30 10.66
C TYR A 180 -10.90 -8.13 9.16
N GLN A 181 -11.20 -9.17 8.38
CA GLN A 181 -11.01 -9.16 6.94
C GLN A 181 -12.11 -9.90 6.19
N THR A 182 -12.21 -9.63 4.89
CA THR A 182 -12.94 -10.46 3.91
C THR A 182 -12.45 -11.90 3.95
N ASP A 183 -13.34 -12.85 3.70
CA ASP A 183 -12.96 -14.26 3.54
C ASP A 183 -11.97 -14.41 2.38
N ALA A 184 -10.75 -14.67 2.72
CA ALA A 184 -9.70 -14.96 1.78
C ALA A 184 -9.66 -16.46 1.52
N SER A 185 -9.74 -16.86 0.26
CA SER A 185 -9.98 -18.24 -0.15
C SER A 185 -8.71 -18.98 -0.60
N TYR A 186 -7.53 -18.52 -0.22
CA TYR A 186 -6.28 -19.10 -0.71
C TYR A 186 -5.49 -19.81 0.39
N GLY A 187 -4.79 -20.87 -0.02
CA GLY A 187 -4.02 -21.68 0.90
C GLY A 187 -4.90 -22.35 1.95
N ASN A 188 -4.41 -22.44 3.16
CA ASN A 188 -5.09 -23.07 4.29
C ASN A 188 -5.85 -22.09 5.19
N ALA A 189 -6.12 -20.86 4.76
CA ALA A 189 -6.80 -19.85 5.59
C ALA A 189 -8.16 -20.33 6.09
N HIS A 190 -8.89 -21.10 5.28
CA HIS A 190 -10.20 -21.66 5.64
C HIS A 190 -10.15 -22.95 6.48
N GLU A 191 -8.99 -23.56 6.67
CA GLU A 191 -8.85 -24.75 7.51
C GLU A 191 -9.18 -24.46 8.98
N TYR A 192 -9.08 -23.20 9.39
CA TYR A 192 -9.41 -22.76 10.75
C TYR A 192 -10.90 -22.59 11.00
N GLY A 193 -11.72 -22.68 9.95
CA GLY A 193 -13.17 -22.52 10.02
C GLY A 193 -13.62 -21.08 10.27
N GLY A 194 -14.93 -20.84 10.07
CA GLY A 194 -15.55 -19.53 10.27
C GLY A 194 -15.27 -18.54 9.14
N HIS A 195 -15.82 -17.34 9.31
CA HIS A 195 -15.76 -16.24 8.36
C HIS A 195 -15.27 -14.97 9.06
N PHE A 196 -14.80 -13.97 8.32
CA PHE A 196 -14.23 -12.73 8.85
C PHE A 196 -13.12 -13.01 9.86
N HIS A 197 -12.03 -13.55 9.35
CA HIS A 197 -10.88 -13.92 10.18
C HIS A 197 -10.33 -12.74 10.97
N CYS A 198 -10.06 -12.98 12.25
CA CYS A 198 -9.57 -11.98 13.19
C CYS A 198 -8.11 -12.19 13.52
N ARG A 199 -7.38 -11.11 13.65
CA ARG A 199 -6.02 -11.04 14.22
C ARG A 199 -5.96 -9.91 15.24
N ARG A 200 -5.03 -10.01 16.20
CA ARG A 200 -4.75 -8.92 17.12
C ARG A 200 -3.27 -8.61 17.23
N SER A 201 -2.96 -7.37 17.56
CA SER A 201 -1.59 -6.90 17.78
C SER A 201 -1.55 -5.79 18.82
N LYS A 202 -0.42 -5.66 19.53
CA LYS A 202 -0.13 -4.49 20.39
C LYS A 202 0.71 -3.43 19.71
N ASP A 203 1.43 -3.80 18.68
CA ASP A 203 2.48 -3.00 18.06
C ASP A 203 2.29 -2.79 16.54
N LEU A 204 1.19 -3.33 15.98
CA LEU A 204 0.87 -3.32 14.54
C LEU A 204 1.88 -4.07 13.66
N VAL A 205 2.79 -4.81 14.27
CA VAL A 205 3.85 -5.58 13.63
C VAL A 205 3.66 -7.07 13.86
N ASN A 206 3.53 -7.44 15.13
CA ASN A 206 3.37 -8.83 15.54
C ASN A 206 1.87 -9.12 15.71
N TRP A 207 1.34 -9.97 14.83
CA TRP A 207 -0.07 -10.31 14.78
C TRP A 207 -0.33 -11.74 15.25
N GLU A 208 -1.23 -11.89 16.20
CA GLU A 208 -1.73 -13.18 16.68
C GLU A 208 -3.06 -13.49 15.99
N TYR A 209 -3.16 -14.67 15.39
CA TYR A 209 -4.39 -15.14 14.78
C TYR A 209 -5.41 -15.59 15.82
N MET A 210 -6.65 -15.11 15.72
CA MET A 210 -7.73 -15.32 16.68
C MET A 210 -8.85 -16.25 16.18
N GLY A 211 -8.81 -16.66 14.90
CA GLY A 211 -9.84 -17.49 14.27
C GLY A 211 -10.90 -16.71 13.52
N GLY A 212 -11.87 -17.43 12.97
CA GLY A 212 -13.03 -16.85 12.33
C GLY A 212 -13.99 -16.25 13.37
N THR A 213 -14.67 -15.18 12.98
CA THR A 213 -15.57 -14.40 13.86
C THR A 213 -17.02 -14.87 13.73
N MET A 214 -17.42 -15.29 12.53
CA MET A 214 -18.75 -15.82 12.23
C MET A 214 -18.64 -17.29 11.84
N ASN A 215 -19.38 -18.17 12.50
CA ASN A 215 -19.22 -19.62 12.31
C ASN A 215 -20.04 -20.20 11.14
N SER A 216 -21.06 -19.48 10.67
CA SER A 216 -21.94 -19.94 9.59
C SER A 216 -22.72 -18.78 8.97
N LEU A 217 -23.34 -19.03 7.81
CA LEU A 217 -24.26 -18.08 7.20
C LEU A 217 -25.36 -17.69 8.19
N PRO A 218 -25.59 -16.39 8.43
CA PRO A 218 -26.66 -15.93 9.32
C PRO A 218 -28.02 -16.46 8.89
N GLY A 219 -28.81 -16.97 9.83
CA GLY A 219 -30.04 -17.63 9.55
C GLY A 219 -31.14 -16.78 8.89
N TRP A 220 -30.96 -15.46 8.87
CA TRP A 220 -31.88 -14.52 8.21
C TRP A 220 -31.61 -14.34 6.71
N VAL A 221 -30.43 -14.72 6.19
CA VAL A 221 -30.00 -14.38 4.80
C VAL A 221 -30.93 -15.03 3.75
N ILE A 222 -31.04 -16.36 3.77
CA ILE A 222 -31.90 -17.09 2.80
C ILE A 222 -33.38 -16.73 2.93
N PRO A 223 -33.95 -16.63 4.15
CA PRO A 223 -35.33 -16.11 4.31
C PRO A 223 -35.53 -14.71 3.74
N LYS A 224 -34.55 -13.77 3.97
CA LYS A 224 -34.67 -12.41 3.43
C LYS A 224 -34.51 -12.39 1.91
N LEU A 225 -33.62 -13.18 1.33
CA LEU A 225 -33.49 -13.36 -0.10
C LEU A 225 -34.82 -13.83 -0.70
N ASN A 226 -35.44 -14.86 -0.11
CA ASN A 226 -36.74 -15.42 -0.59
C ASN A 226 -37.91 -14.47 -0.37
N GLU A 227 -37.92 -13.69 0.72
CA GLU A 227 -38.91 -12.63 0.92
C GLU A 227 -38.91 -11.65 -0.25
N ILE A 228 -37.71 -11.18 -0.64
CA ILE A 228 -37.55 -10.26 -1.75
C ILE A 228 -37.93 -10.94 -3.08
N ARG A 229 -37.41 -12.12 -3.37
CA ARG A 229 -37.70 -12.87 -4.58
C ARG A 229 -39.20 -13.06 -4.76
N LYS A 230 -39.89 -13.50 -3.70
CA LYS A 230 -41.36 -13.70 -3.71
C LYS A 230 -42.10 -12.40 -3.99
N ALA A 231 -41.69 -11.30 -3.35
CA ALA A 231 -42.32 -10.01 -3.58
C ALA A 231 -42.08 -9.48 -5.01
N MET A 232 -41.06 -9.95 -5.68
CA MET A 232 -40.74 -9.67 -7.08
C MET A 232 -41.37 -10.68 -8.06
N GLY A 233 -42.13 -11.64 -7.58
CA GLY A 233 -42.77 -12.69 -8.41
C GLY A 233 -41.83 -13.82 -8.83
N LEU A 234 -40.67 -13.95 -8.18
CA LEU A 234 -39.69 -15.01 -8.43
C LEU A 234 -39.93 -16.21 -7.50
N ASN A 235 -39.48 -17.38 -7.93
CA ASN A 235 -39.51 -18.57 -7.10
C ASN A 235 -38.56 -18.49 -5.91
N GLU A 236 -38.92 -19.12 -4.81
CA GLU A 236 -38.00 -19.32 -3.69
C GLU A 236 -36.85 -20.25 -4.09
N VAL A 237 -35.70 -20.05 -3.46
CA VAL A 237 -34.48 -20.82 -3.71
C VAL A 237 -33.83 -21.25 -2.39
N GLN A 238 -33.01 -22.28 -2.47
CA GLN A 238 -32.20 -22.75 -1.36
C GLN A 238 -30.74 -22.93 -1.84
N PRO A 239 -29.97 -21.83 -1.94
CA PRO A 239 -28.59 -21.91 -2.38
C PRO A 239 -27.74 -22.72 -1.39
N ALA A 240 -26.69 -23.33 -1.90
CA ALA A 240 -25.67 -23.96 -1.05
C ALA A 240 -24.93 -22.90 -0.23
N ILE A 241 -24.73 -23.16 1.07
CA ILE A 241 -24.15 -22.17 2.01
C ILE A 241 -22.77 -21.70 1.57
N ASN A 242 -21.96 -22.57 0.97
CA ASN A 242 -20.61 -22.25 0.50
C ASN A 242 -20.57 -21.42 -0.79
N THR A 243 -21.71 -21.02 -1.34
CA THR A 243 -21.79 -20.16 -2.53
C THR A 243 -21.97 -18.69 -2.18
N PHE A 244 -22.15 -18.35 -0.91
CA PHE A 244 -22.23 -16.96 -0.45
C PHE A 244 -20.85 -16.36 -0.24
N GLY A 245 -20.70 -15.08 -0.56
CA GLY A 245 -19.51 -14.29 -0.24
C GLY A 245 -19.64 -13.58 1.10
N TYR A 246 -18.57 -13.53 1.86
CA TYR A 246 -18.48 -12.86 3.17
C TYR A 246 -17.39 -11.78 3.07
N TRP A 247 -17.82 -10.53 2.83
CA TRP A 247 -16.90 -9.49 2.37
C TRP A 247 -16.94 -8.23 3.23
N ALA A 248 -15.82 -7.52 3.19
CA ALA A 248 -15.60 -6.17 3.69
C ALA A 248 -16.26 -5.90 5.06
N PRO A 249 -15.79 -6.51 6.15
CA PRO A 249 -16.26 -6.16 7.48
C PRO A 249 -15.78 -4.75 7.84
N CYS A 250 -16.61 -3.99 8.55
CA CYS A 250 -16.23 -2.72 9.13
C CYS A 250 -16.54 -2.74 10.63
N VAL A 251 -15.52 -2.72 11.45
CA VAL A 251 -15.65 -2.73 12.91
C VAL A 251 -15.37 -1.36 13.51
N ARG A 252 -16.20 -0.94 14.48
CA ARG A 252 -15.95 0.28 15.25
C ARG A 252 -16.36 0.10 16.70
N LYS A 253 -15.65 0.80 17.57
CA LYS A 253 -16.05 0.96 18.95
C LYS A 253 -17.21 1.98 19.01
N VAL A 254 -18.37 1.53 19.47
CA VAL A 254 -19.57 2.39 19.63
C VAL A 254 -19.48 3.19 20.94
N ARG A 255 -19.07 2.51 22.00
CA ARG A 255 -18.85 3.04 23.34
C ARG A 255 -18.05 2.01 24.13
N ASN A 256 -17.67 2.35 25.35
CA ASN A 256 -17.05 1.39 26.25
C ASN A 256 -17.92 0.13 26.41
N GLY A 257 -17.29 -1.03 26.23
CA GLY A 257 -17.94 -2.33 26.29
C GLY A 257 -18.96 -2.58 25.18
N LEU A 258 -18.84 -1.90 24.02
CA LEU A 258 -19.66 -2.21 22.84
C LEU A 258 -18.89 -1.93 21.54
N TYR A 259 -18.67 -2.95 20.76
CA TYR A 259 -18.12 -2.93 19.41
C TYR A 259 -19.19 -3.39 18.42
N ARG A 260 -19.27 -2.74 17.29
CA ARG A 260 -20.21 -3.03 16.21
C ARG A 260 -19.46 -3.30 14.93
N MET A 261 -19.84 -4.39 14.27
CA MET A 261 -19.32 -4.77 12.97
C MET A 261 -20.46 -4.82 11.96
N TYR A 262 -20.35 -4.04 10.91
CA TYR A 262 -21.13 -4.23 9.70
C TYR A 262 -20.36 -5.14 8.75
N TYR A 263 -21.05 -5.97 8.01
CA TYR A 263 -20.44 -6.94 7.09
C TYR A 263 -21.32 -7.13 5.86
N SER A 264 -20.73 -7.57 4.76
CA SER A 264 -21.44 -7.84 3.53
C SER A 264 -21.62 -9.34 3.31
N ILE A 265 -22.84 -9.74 2.95
CA ILE A 265 -23.12 -11.07 2.42
C ILE A 265 -23.54 -10.93 0.97
N VAL A 266 -22.77 -11.51 0.06
CA VAL A 266 -23.08 -11.53 -1.38
C VAL A 266 -23.76 -12.84 -1.71
N CYS A 267 -25.00 -12.76 -2.18
CA CYS A 267 -25.80 -13.92 -2.55
C CYS A 267 -25.39 -14.41 -3.95
N PRO A 268 -25.37 -15.72 -4.18
CA PRO A 268 -25.04 -16.27 -5.48
C PRO A 268 -26.00 -15.79 -6.57
N GLY A 269 -25.53 -15.72 -7.80
CA GLY A 269 -26.34 -15.41 -8.97
C GLY A 269 -27.21 -16.59 -9.36
N LEU A 270 -28.50 -16.47 -9.13
CA LEU A 270 -29.51 -17.52 -9.36
C LEU A 270 -30.47 -17.16 -10.49
N LEU A 271 -30.39 -15.92 -10.96
CA LEU A 271 -31.23 -15.43 -12.04
C LEU A 271 -30.70 -15.97 -13.37
N ASN A 272 -31.59 -16.50 -14.19
CA ASN A 272 -31.30 -17.03 -15.53
C ASN A 272 -30.46 -18.31 -15.60
N GLY A 273 -30.18 -19.00 -14.49
CA GLY A 273 -29.40 -20.24 -14.49
C GLY A 273 -27.94 -20.09 -14.96
N GLU A 274 -27.44 -18.87 -15.05
CA GLU A 274 -26.05 -18.56 -15.35
C GLU A 274 -25.29 -18.32 -14.04
N ASN A 275 -23.99 -18.58 -14.05
CA ASN A 275 -23.08 -18.24 -12.95
C ASN A 275 -22.90 -16.71 -12.87
N THR A 276 -23.95 -16.00 -12.60
CA THR A 276 -23.88 -14.57 -12.31
C THR A 276 -23.28 -14.38 -10.92
N TRP A 277 -22.37 -13.46 -10.80
CA TRP A 277 -21.52 -13.27 -9.63
C TRP A 277 -22.29 -12.86 -8.36
N GLY A 278 -23.45 -12.31 -8.47
CA GLY A 278 -24.33 -12.02 -7.35
C GLY A 278 -25.72 -11.65 -7.81
N GLU A 279 -26.72 -12.26 -7.20
CA GLU A 279 -28.11 -11.84 -7.41
C GLU A 279 -28.41 -10.60 -6.59
N ARG A 280 -27.91 -10.58 -5.35
CA ARG A 280 -28.16 -9.54 -4.36
C ARG A 280 -27.06 -9.55 -3.31
N ALA A 281 -26.78 -8.39 -2.74
CA ALA A 281 -25.97 -8.27 -1.56
C ALA A 281 -26.80 -7.75 -0.38
N PHE A 282 -26.38 -8.13 0.82
CA PHE A 282 -26.92 -7.65 2.07
C PHE A 282 -25.80 -7.10 2.96
N ILE A 283 -26.04 -5.98 3.61
CA ILE A 283 -25.26 -5.62 4.78
C ILE A 283 -26.01 -6.14 5.99
N GLY A 284 -25.33 -6.94 6.79
CA GLY A 284 -25.72 -7.39 8.11
C GLY A 284 -24.91 -6.71 9.20
N MET A 285 -25.21 -6.99 10.43
CA MET A 285 -24.54 -6.40 11.58
C MET A 285 -24.41 -7.40 12.72
N MET A 286 -23.30 -7.35 13.41
CA MET A 286 -23.09 -8.05 14.68
C MET A 286 -22.43 -7.14 15.72
N GLU A 287 -22.58 -7.49 17.00
CA GLU A 287 -22.04 -6.74 18.11
C GLU A 287 -21.30 -7.66 19.07
N ASN A 288 -20.28 -7.10 19.72
CA ASN A 288 -19.50 -7.75 20.77
C ASN A 288 -19.19 -6.75 21.88
N THR A 289 -19.11 -7.22 23.09
CA THR A 289 -18.70 -6.40 24.25
C THR A 289 -17.21 -6.42 24.50
N ASP A 290 -16.53 -7.44 23.97
CA ASP A 290 -15.09 -7.64 24.16
C ASP A 290 -14.48 -8.36 22.93
N PRO A 291 -13.73 -7.66 22.06
CA PRO A 291 -13.08 -8.27 20.90
C PRO A 291 -12.07 -9.37 21.25
N ALA A 292 -11.52 -9.40 22.48
CA ALA A 292 -10.65 -10.48 22.93
C ALA A 292 -11.39 -11.83 22.98
N ASN A 293 -12.70 -11.81 23.22
CA ASN A 293 -13.59 -12.94 23.03
C ASN A 293 -14.09 -12.97 21.58
N ASN A 294 -13.27 -13.47 20.66
CA ASN A 294 -13.63 -13.52 19.23
C ASN A 294 -14.89 -14.35 18.93
N GLY A 295 -15.23 -15.31 19.76
CA GLY A 295 -16.49 -16.08 19.68
C GLY A 295 -17.72 -15.38 20.24
N GLY A 296 -17.55 -14.19 20.84
CA GLY A 296 -18.62 -13.42 21.49
C GLY A 296 -19.42 -12.49 20.58
N TRP A 297 -19.16 -12.51 19.28
CA TRP A 297 -19.92 -11.73 18.30
C TRP A 297 -21.34 -12.28 18.14
N GLU A 298 -22.33 -11.45 18.39
CA GLU A 298 -23.74 -11.77 18.26
C GLU A 298 -24.32 -11.15 16.98
N ASP A 299 -24.86 -11.97 16.08
CA ASP A 299 -25.58 -11.48 14.89
C ASP A 299 -26.81 -10.68 15.28
N LYS A 300 -26.90 -9.45 14.79
CA LYS A 300 -28.05 -8.54 14.97
C LYS A 300 -28.91 -8.46 13.70
N GLY A 301 -28.61 -9.28 12.70
CA GLY A 301 -29.42 -9.50 11.53
C GLY A 301 -29.28 -8.43 10.45
N TYR A 302 -30.17 -8.50 9.51
CA TYR A 302 -30.27 -7.66 8.33
C TYR A 302 -30.28 -6.16 8.64
N VAL A 303 -29.55 -5.40 7.85
CA VAL A 303 -29.51 -3.92 7.89
C VAL A 303 -30.08 -3.33 6.59
N ILE A 304 -29.50 -3.64 5.45
CA ILE A 304 -29.85 -3.06 4.14
C ILE A 304 -29.50 -4.02 3.00
N THR A 305 -30.12 -3.80 1.85
CA THR A 305 -29.80 -4.50 0.60
C THR A 305 -29.58 -3.51 -0.54
N ASN A 306 -29.20 -4.00 -1.71
CA ASN A 306 -29.07 -3.21 -2.92
C ASN A 306 -30.33 -2.39 -3.19
N ALA A 307 -30.18 -1.09 -3.39
CA ALA A 307 -31.27 -0.21 -3.78
C ALA A 307 -31.48 -0.20 -5.29
N SER A 308 -32.74 0.02 -5.72
CA SER A 308 -33.10 0.22 -7.13
C SER A 308 -32.77 -0.96 -8.06
N ASP A 309 -33.39 -2.11 -7.80
CA ASP A 309 -33.51 -3.16 -8.81
C ASP A 309 -34.54 -2.72 -9.88
N LYS A 310 -34.24 -1.64 -10.55
CA LYS A 310 -35.17 -0.90 -11.38
C LYS A 310 -35.81 -1.81 -12.43
N GLU A 311 -37.15 -1.73 -12.50
CA GLU A 311 -37.95 -2.37 -13.53
C GLU A 311 -37.96 -3.91 -13.53
N LEU A 312 -37.42 -4.55 -12.47
CA LEU A 312 -37.41 -6.00 -12.31
C LEU A 312 -36.76 -6.75 -13.49
N ASN A 313 -35.98 -6.07 -14.27
CA ASN A 313 -35.34 -6.68 -15.41
C ASN A 313 -34.00 -7.26 -14.99
N PHE A 314 -34.04 -8.38 -14.32
CA PHE A 314 -32.91 -9.09 -13.71
C PHE A 314 -31.90 -9.67 -14.70
N ASN A 315 -31.66 -9.03 -15.81
CA ASN A 315 -30.58 -9.38 -16.71
C ASN A 315 -29.23 -8.94 -16.14
N VAL A 316 -28.92 -9.45 -14.96
CA VAL A 316 -27.57 -9.31 -14.42
C VAL A 316 -26.70 -10.27 -15.20
N LYS A 317 -26.04 -9.78 -16.25
CA LYS A 317 -24.96 -10.51 -16.89
C LYS A 317 -23.67 -10.04 -16.28
N PRO A 318 -22.73 -10.94 -15.98
CA PRO A 318 -21.39 -10.55 -15.47
C PRO A 318 -20.71 -9.51 -16.34
N ASP A 319 -20.99 -9.53 -17.64
CA ASP A 319 -20.35 -8.67 -18.65
C ASP A 319 -21.17 -7.43 -19.03
N ASP A 320 -22.36 -7.27 -18.48
CA ASP A 320 -23.29 -6.18 -18.78
C ASP A 320 -23.72 -5.41 -17.55
N TRP A 321 -22.77 -4.76 -16.94
CA TRP A 321 -22.97 -3.93 -15.76
C TRP A 321 -23.86 -2.71 -16.04
N THR A 322 -23.99 -2.28 -17.30
CA THR A 322 -24.90 -1.19 -17.67
C THR A 322 -26.36 -1.54 -17.44
N ASN A 323 -26.69 -2.82 -17.47
CA ASN A 323 -28.02 -3.35 -17.16
C ASN A 323 -28.14 -3.90 -15.72
N CYS A 324 -27.13 -3.73 -14.87
CA CYS A 324 -27.26 -3.97 -13.45
C CYS A 324 -28.21 -2.99 -12.79
N TYR A 325 -29.18 -3.53 -12.04
CA TYR A 325 -30.33 -2.80 -11.49
C TYR A 325 -30.11 -2.21 -10.12
N TYR A 326 -28.91 -2.31 -9.57
CA TYR A 326 -28.59 -1.67 -8.30
C TYR A 326 -28.26 -0.19 -8.53
N LYS A 327 -28.87 0.68 -7.78
CA LYS A 327 -28.37 2.06 -7.69
C LYS A 327 -27.14 2.12 -6.80
N TRP A 328 -27.24 1.50 -5.63
CA TRP A 328 -26.12 1.32 -4.72
C TRP A 328 -26.02 -0.15 -4.33
N ASN A 329 -24.84 -0.69 -4.44
CA ASN A 329 -24.56 -2.06 -4.05
C ASN A 329 -24.39 -2.14 -2.53
N ALA A 330 -25.10 -3.05 -1.87
CA ALA A 330 -25.04 -3.20 -0.42
C ALA A 330 -23.82 -4.04 0.00
N ILE A 331 -22.64 -3.59 -0.38
CA ILE A 331 -21.34 -4.10 0.05
C ILE A 331 -20.43 -2.95 0.46
N ASP A 332 -19.30 -3.27 1.03
CA ASP A 332 -18.26 -2.36 1.50
C ASP A 332 -18.80 -1.34 2.52
N PRO A 333 -19.37 -1.78 3.65
CA PRO A 333 -19.84 -0.85 4.66
C PRO A 333 -18.68 -0.16 5.36
N SER A 334 -18.81 1.16 5.57
CA SER A 334 -18.03 1.91 6.54
C SER A 334 -18.98 2.58 7.54
N TYR A 335 -18.61 2.60 8.81
CA TYR A 335 -19.47 3.09 9.87
C TYR A 335 -18.76 4.16 10.67
N ILE A 336 -19.46 5.25 10.94
CA ILE A 336 -18.91 6.37 11.70
C ILE A 336 -19.95 6.92 12.68
N ILE A 337 -19.47 7.34 13.84
CA ILE A 337 -20.18 8.23 14.76
C ILE A 337 -19.67 9.64 14.49
N ASP A 338 -20.57 10.53 14.08
CA ASP A 338 -20.19 11.89 13.73
C ASP A 338 -19.85 12.74 14.98
N LYS A 339 -19.36 13.93 14.75
CA LYS A 339 -18.99 14.89 15.81
C LYS A 339 -20.15 15.29 16.73
N ASP A 340 -21.38 15.08 16.31
CA ASP A 340 -22.60 15.41 17.03
C ASP A 340 -23.24 14.17 17.69
N GLY A 341 -22.57 13.00 17.61
CA GLY A 341 -23.02 11.74 18.19
C GLY A 341 -24.09 11.00 17.36
N LYS A 342 -24.30 11.40 16.11
CA LYS A 342 -25.14 10.67 15.18
C LYS A 342 -24.37 9.57 14.48
N HIS A 343 -25.04 8.51 14.16
CA HIS A 343 -24.45 7.31 13.57
C HIS A 343 -24.79 7.20 12.09
N TYR A 344 -23.79 6.91 11.27
CA TYR A 344 -23.97 6.79 9.83
C TYR A 344 -23.35 5.51 9.29
N LEU A 345 -24.06 4.90 8.36
CA LEU A 345 -23.55 3.84 7.49
C LEU A 345 -23.24 4.45 6.12
N VAL A 346 -22.02 4.27 5.66
CA VAL A 346 -21.54 4.63 4.33
C VAL A 346 -21.27 3.35 3.59
N TYR A 347 -21.75 3.21 2.35
CA TYR A 347 -21.62 1.96 1.61
C TYR A 347 -21.72 2.16 0.10
N GLY A 348 -21.29 1.18 -0.65
CA GLY A 348 -21.41 1.15 -2.10
C GLY A 348 -20.15 0.61 -2.75
N SER A 349 -20.34 -0.06 -3.87
CA SER A 349 -19.28 -0.63 -4.66
C SER A 349 -19.72 -0.70 -6.11
N TRP A 350 -18.91 -0.12 -7.00
CA TRP A 350 -19.07 -0.09 -8.45
C TRP A 350 -20.31 0.66 -8.97
N HIS A 351 -21.49 0.32 -8.49
CA HIS A 351 -22.78 0.81 -8.98
C HIS A 351 -23.09 2.21 -8.48
N SER A 352 -23.19 3.16 -9.39
CA SER A 352 -23.63 4.55 -9.18
C SER A 352 -22.86 5.35 -8.11
N GLY A 353 -21.92 4.75 -7.38
CA GLY A 353 -21.08 5.43 -6.41
C GLY A 353 -21.35 5.03 -4.96
N ILE A 354 -20.96 5.92 -4.05
CA ILE A 354 -21.00 5.70 -2.59
C ILE A 354 -22.13 6.53 -1.98
N ALA A 355 -22.92 5.88 -1.13
CA ALA A 355 -24.03 6.48 -0.42
C ALA A 355 -23.85 6.45 1.09
N ALA A 356 -24.54 7.33 1.79
CA ALA A 356 -24.61 7.35 3.25
C ALA A 356 -26.05 7.49 3.73
N LEU A 357 -26.35 6.82 4.86
CA LEU A 357 -27.61 7.01 5.56
C LEU A 357 -27.39 7.05 7.08
N GLU A 358 -28.23 7.78 7.77
CA GLU A 358 -28.25 7.82 9.24
C GLU A 358 -28.87 6.53 9.79
N VAL A 359 -28.24 5.95 10.80
CA VAL A 359 -28.70 4.76 11.49
C VAL A 359 -28.96 5.09 12.97
N ASP A 360 -29.88 4.37 13.57
CA ASP A 360 -30.20 4.52 14.99
C ASP A 360 -28.99 4.09 15.86
N ALA A 361 -28.60 4.90 16.80
CA ALA A 361 -27.40 4.69 17.62
C ALA A 361 -27.49 3.42 18.47
N ALA A 362 -28.69 3.09 18.97
CA ALA A 362 -28.88 1.94 19.83
C ALA A 362 -28.92 0.62 19.04
N THR A 363 -29.62 0.62 17.91
CA THR A 363 -29.87 -0.60 17.15
C THR A 363 -28.94 -0.79 15.94
N GLY A 364 -28.26 0.28 15.49
CA GLY A 364 -27.43 0.24 14.28
C GLY A 364 -28.21 0.03 12.97
N LYS A 365 -29.53 0.14 13.01
CA LYS A 365 -30.41 -0.06 11.84
C LYS A 365 -30.80 1.30 11.25
N PRO A 366 -31.21 1.34 9.96
CA PRO A 366 -31.75 2.57 9.38
C PRO A 366 -32.84 3.18 10.26
N LEU A 367 -32.84 4.51 10.44
CA LEU A 367 -33.83 5.22 11.26
C LEU A 367 -35.26 5.00 10.77
N ASN A 368 -35.45 4.91 9.47
CA ASN A 368 -36.74 4.73 8.84
C ASN A 368 -36.87 3.33 8.27
N THR A 369 -38.11 2.81 8.21
CA THR A 369 -38.41 1.60 7.47
C THR A 369 -38.05 1.81 6.00
N LEU A 370 -37.18 0.97 5.48
CA LEU A 370 -36.78 1.04 4.08
C LEU A 370 -37.94 0.51 3.21
N PRO A 371 -38.28 1.23 2.13
CA PRO A 371 -39.30 0.75 1.18
C PRO A 371 -38.71 -0.42 0.36
N LYS A 372 -39.51 -0.91 -0.58
CA LYS A 372 -39.05 -1.94 -1.51
C LYS A 372 -37.83 -1.46 -2.29
N PRO A 373 -36.74 -2.26 -2.36
CA PRO A 373 -35.51 -1.82 -3.02
C PRO A 373 -35.60 -1.68 -4.55
N TRP A 374 -36.69 -2.10 -5.15
CA TRP A 374 -36.97 -2.02 -6.61
C TRP A 374 -37.99 -0.94 -6.99
N GLY A 375 -38.20 0.03 -6.15
CA GLY A 375 -39.08 1.17 -6.43
C GLY A 375 -38.49 2.19 -7.39
N THR A 376 -39.21 3.30 -7.54
CA THR A 376 -38.72 4.48 -8.27
C THR A 376 -37.56 5.15 -7.53
N GLU A 377 -36.90 6.11 -8.15
CA GLU A 377 -35.83 6.89 -7.50
C GLU A 377 -36.31 7.59 -6.21
N GLU A 378 -37.54 8.07 -6.20
CA GLU A 378 -38.14 8.70 -5.02
C GLU A 378 -38.39 7.68 -3.91
N ASP A 379 -38.85 6.47 -4.28
CA ASP A 379 -39.10 5.40 -3.33
C ASP A 379 -37.83 4.90 -2.64
N ILE A 380 -36.69 4.96 -3.32
CA ILE A 380 -35.42 4.47 -2.80
C ILE A 380 -34.56 5.52 -2.11
N ALA A 381 -34.97 6.79 -2.06
CA ALA A 381 -34.27 7.85 -1.37
C ALA A 381 -33.89 7.47 0.10
N PRO A 382 -34.74 6.75 0.86
CA PRO A 382 -34.38 6.28 2.20
C PRO A 382 -33.18 5.31 2.28
N TYR A 383 -32.76 4.73 1.16
CA TYR A 383 -31.58 3.86 1.09
C TYR A 383 -30.26 4.63 1.21
N GLY A 384 -30.29 5.95 1.05
CA GLY A 384 -29.13 6.79 1.30
C GLY A 384 -29.06 8.03 0.41
N GLN A 385 -28.18 8.92 0.78
CA GLN A 385 -27.78 10.10 0.01
C GLN A 385 -26.45 9.82 -0.70
N LEU A 386 -26.38 10.12 -2.00
CA LEU A 386 -25.15 10.01 -2.76
C LEU A 386 -24.08 10.97 -2.20
N LEU A 387 -22.92 10.46 -1.86
CA LEU A 387 -21.76 11.23 -1.44
C LEU A 387 -20.83 11.52 -2.60
N ILE A 388 -20.54 10.50 -3.41
CA ILE A 388 -19.63 10.57 -4.53
C ILE A 388 -19.99 9.57 -5.61
N THR A 389 -19.79 9.97 -6.87
CA THR A 389 -19.80 9.11 -8.05
C THR A 389 -18.65 9.48 -8.97
N ARG A 390 -18.02 8.53 -9.64
CA ARG A 390 -17.02 8.84 -10.66
C ARG A 390 -17.65 9.56 -11.86
N GLN A 391 -18.85 9.17 -12.24
CA GLN A 391 -19.59 9.82 -13.32
C GLN A 391 -21.10 9.56 -13.18
N ILE A 392 -21.90 10.61 -13.19
CA ILE A 392 -23.35 10.51 -13.10
C ILE A 392 -23.91 9.68 -14.27
N GLY A 393 -24.83 8.79 -13.98
CA GLY A 393 -25.44 7.89 -14.98
C GLY A 393 -24.58 6.73 -15.44
N ASN A 394 -23.32 6.65 -15.02
CA ASN A 394 -22.43 5.51 -15.25
C ASN A 394 -22.55 4.52 -14.09
N ARG A 395 -22.89 3.28 -14.39
CA ARG A 395 -22.94 2.20 -13.39
C ARG A 395 -21.61 1.45 -13.24
N TRP A 396 -20.73 1.56 -14.21
CA TRP A 396 -19.38 1.04 -14.15
C TRP A 396 -18.45 2.07 -13.51
N GLN A 397 -18.53 2.22 -12.20
CA GLN A 397 -17.82 3.27 -11.47
C GLN A 397 -16.35 2.95 -11.25
N ALA A 398 -15.97 1.68 -11.11
CA ALA A 398 -14.64 1.27 -10.64
C ALA A 398 -14.19 2.09 -9.42
N SER A 399 -15.10 2.24 -8.46
CA SER A 399 -14.88 2.86 -7.16
C SER A 399 -15.65 2.10 -6.10
N GLU A 400 -14.98 1.76 -5.00
CA GLU A 400 -15.50 0.92 -3.93
C GLU A 400 -14.75 1.16 -2.62
N GLY A 401 -15.01 0.32 -1.60
CA GLY A 401 -14.26 0.31 -0.36
C GLY A 401 -14.22 1.67 0.35
N PRO A 402 -15.39 2.32 0.60
CA PRO A 402 -15.40 3.58 1.31
C PRO A 402 -14.92 3.40 2.75
N GLU A 403 -14.00 4.23 3.18
CA GLU A 403 -13.59 4.34 4.57
C GLU A 403 -13.70 5.80 5.00
N ILE A 404 -14.56 6.06 5.98
CA ILE A 404 -14.86 7.41 6.44
C ILE A 404 -14.40 7.62 7.87
N ILE A 405 -13.69 8.74 8.09
CA ILE A 405 -13.22 9.15 9.41
C ILE A 405 -13.53 10.63 9.64
N TYR A 406 -13.60 11.03 10.89
CA TYR A 406 -13.59 12.43 11.31
C TYR A 406 -12.28 12.77 12.00
N ASN A 407 -11.61 13.82 11.56
CA ASN A 407 -10.41 14.31 12.22
C ASN A 407 -10.74 15.62 12.98
N PRO A 408 -10.76 15.59 14.32
CA PRO A 408 -11.13 16.74 15.14
C PRO A 408 -10.13 17.90 15.03
N ASN A 409 -8.86 17.62 14.71
CA ASN A 409 -7.83 18.65 14.57
C ASN A 409 -8.05 19.53 13.32
N THR A 410 -8.63 18.96 12.27
CA THR A 410 -8.91 19.67 11.02
C THR A 410 -10.37 20.08 10.88
N GLY A 411 -11.28 19.46 11.63
CA GLY A 411 -12.73 19.66 11.55
C GLY A 411 -13.37 19.08 10.28
N TYR A 412 -12.68 18.15 9.60
CA TYR A 412 -13.15 17.52 8.36
C TYR A 412 -13.45 16.04 8.53
N TYR A 413 -14.46 15.58 7.81
CA TYR A 413 -14.65 14.20 7.44
C TYR A 413 -13.79 13.90 6.21
N TYR A 414 -13.05 12.82 6.25
CA TYR A 414 -12.26 12.31 5.14
C TYR A 414 -12.87 10.99 4.67
N LEU A 415 -13.18 10.93 3.38
CA LEU A 415 -13.70 9.75 2.72
C LEU A 415 -12.62 9.21 1.81
N PHE A 416 -12.08 8.06 2.17
CA PHE A 416 -11.14 7.29 1.38
C PHE A 416 -11.91 6.27 0.55
N MET A 417 -11.42 5.97 -0.64
CA MET A 417 -12.06 5.01 -1.54
C MET A 417 -11.01 4.31 -2.38
N ALA A 418 -11.30 3.08 -2.75
CA ALA A 418 -10.55 2.36 -3.76
C ALA A 418 -11.06 2.73 -5.16
N TYR A 419 -10.15 2.95 -6.08
CA TYR A 419 -10.41 3.23 -7.49
C TYR A 419 -9.77 2.17 -8.37
N ASP A 420 -10.38 1.95 -9.54
CA ASP A 420 -9.98 1.03 -10.59
C ASP A 420 -10.20 -0.46 -10.26
N ALA A 421 -9.68 -1.38 -11.05
CA ALA A 421 -9.90 -2.80 -10.84
C ALA A 421 -9.03 -3.37 -9.70
N LEU A 422 -9.55 -4.40 -9.04
CA LEU A 422 -8.89 -5.13 -7.95
C LEU A 422 -7.70 -5.97 -8.50
N ASP A 423 -6.71 -5.29 -9.02
CA ASP A 423 -5.44 -5.86 -9.47
C ASP A 423 -4.36 -4.77 -9.44
N VAL A 424 -3.43 -4.78 -10.39
CA VAL A 424 -2.31 -3.83 -10.45
C VAL A 424 -2.74 -2.36 -10.34
N PRO A 425 -3.78 -1.84 -11.05
CA PRO A 425 -4.13 -0.43 -10.99
C PRO A 425 -4.88 0.01 -9.72
N TYR A 426 -5.28 -0.92 -8.86
CA TYR A 426 -6.06 -0.61 -7.66
C TYR A 426 -5.35 0.41 -6.78
N ASN A 427 -6.01 1.51 -6.46
CA ASN A 427 -5.41 2.63 -5.77
C ASN A 427 -6.41 3.31 -4.83
N THR A 428 -5.91 3.97 -3.79
CA THR A 428 -6.72 4.72 -2.83
C THR A 428 -6.73 6.20 -3.16
N ARG A 429 -7.92 6.77 -3.20
CA ARG A 429 -8.18 8.20 -3.33
C ARG A 429 -8.84 8.73 -2.07
N VAL A 430 -8.76 10.05 -1.85
CA VAL A 430 -9.37 10.70 -0.71
C VAL A 430 -10.06 12.01 -1.08
N CYS A 431 -11.19 12.26 -0.47
CA CYS A 431 -11.84 13.58 -0.47
C CYS A 431 -12.26 13.96 0.95
N ARG A 432 -12.71 15.19 1.14
CA ARG A 432 -13.11 15.68 2.45
C ARG A 432 -14.30 16.63 2.40
N SER A 433 -15.03 16.71 3.51
CA SER A 433 -16.12 17.66 3.73
C SER A 433 -16.20 18.06 5.20
N GLN A 434 -16.77 19.21 5.48
CA GLN A 434 -17.09 19.63 6.86
C GLN A 434 -18.39 19.01 7.40
N SER A 435 -19.17 18.38 6.52
CA SER A 435 -20.38 17.62 6.86
C SER A 435 -20.25 16.19 6.36
N ILE A 436 -20.70 15.22 7.16
CA ILE A 436 -20.67 13.82 6.78
C ILE A 436 -21.47 13.51 5.50
N LEU A 437 -22.55 14.22 5.28
CA LEU A 437 -23.39 14.10 4.08
C LEU A 437 -22.94 15.00 2.93
N GLY A 438 -21.77 15.63 3.05
CA GLY A 438 -21.22 16.45 2.00
C GLY A 438 -21.62 17.95 2.07
N PRO A 439 -21.37 18.74 1.02
CA PRO A 439 -20.77 18.28 -0.24
C PRO A 439 -19.29 17.87 -0.11
N TYR A 440 -18.93 16.78 -0.73
CA TYR A 440 -17.55 16.44 -0.98
C TYR A 440 -17.12 17.07 -2.30
N LEU A 441 -15.98 17.75 -2.29
CA LEU A 441 -15.50 18.48 -3.45
C LEU A 441 -14.14 17.95 -3.91
N GLY A 442 -13.92 17.93 -5.22
CA GLY A 442 -12.62 17.70 -5.82
C GLY A 442 -11.64 18.83 -5.50
N ILE A 443 -10.36 18.64 -5.79
CA ILE A 443 -9.31 19.65 -5.56
C ILE A 443 -9.53 20.94 -6.39
N ASP A 444 -10.29 20.85 -7.45
CA ASP A 444 -10.69 21.97 -8.31
C ASP A 444 -12.05 22.60 -7.95
N GLY A 445 -12.68 22.10 -6.87
CA GLY A 445 -14.01 22.53 -6.43
C GLY A 445 -15.17 21.81 -7.13
N THR A 446 -14.92 20.82 -7.95
CA THR A 446 -15.98 20.01 -8.60
C THR A 446 -16.81 19.28 -7.55
N ASP A 447 -18.13 19.32 -7.70
CA ASP A 447 -19.06 18.57 -6.87
C ASP A 447 -18.98 17.06 -7.22
N LEU A 448 -18.53 16.26 -6.27
CA LEU A 448 -18.27 14.85 -6.46
C LEU A 448 -19.55 13.99 -6.57
N THR A 449 -20.71 14.53 -6.27
CA THR A 449 -21.99 13.87 -6.56
C THR A 449 -22.33 13.88 -8.05
N ARG A 450 -21.58 14.65 -8.85
CA ARG A 450 -21.76 14.75 -10.31
C ARG A 450 -20.62 14.10 -11.07
N PHE A 451 -19.40 14.34 -10.64
CA PHE A 451 -18.20 13.81 -11.29
C PHE A 451 -17.03 13.75 -10.31
N GLY A 452 -16.74 12.56 -9.80
CA GLY A 452 -15.61 12.29 -8.88
C GLY A 452 -14.36 11.75 -9.57
N GLY A 453 -14.36 11.64 -10.88
CA GLY A 453 -13.32 11.09 -11.76
C GLY A 453 -11.88 11.12 -11.23
N GLU A 454 -11.01 11.85 -11.93
CA GLU A 454 -9.57 11.91 -11.62
C GLU A 454 -9.18 13.05 -10.67
N MET A 455 -10.16 13.83 -10.18
CA MET A 455 -9.91 15.07 -9.42
C MET A 455 -9.71 14.85 -7.92
N LEU A 456 -9.41 13.63 -7.49
CA LEU A 456 -9.15 13.30 -6.10
C LEU A 456 -7.66 13.07 -5.85
N PRO A 457 -7.12 13.58 -4.72
CA PRO A 457 -5.78 13.23 -4.29
C PRO A 457 -5.56 11.72 -4.19
N ILE A 458 -4.41 11.28 -4.68
CA ILE A 458 -3.97 9.88 -4.60
C ILE A 458 -3.31 9.69 -3.23
N VAL A 459 -3.74 8.67 -2.49
CA VAL A 459 -3.12 8.23 -1.25
C VAL A 459 -2.12 7.12 -1.53
N THR A 460 -2.54 6.12 -2.31
CA THR A 460 -1.70 5.02 -2.76
C THR A 460 -1.87 4.78 -4.25
N HIS A 461 -0.85 4.26 -4.88
CA HIS A 461 -0.90 3.76 -6.26
C HIS A 461 0.19 2.70 -6.44
N PRO A 462 0.12 1.86 -7.48
CA PRO A 462 1.18 0.91 -7.77
C PRO A 462 2.53 1.63 -7.90
N TYR A 463 3.56 1.09 -7.27
CA TYR A 463 4.90 1.64 -7.37
C TYR A 463 5.96 0.54 -7.32
N LYS A 464 7.15 0.88 -7.84
CA LYS A 464 8.31 0.02 -7.80
C LYS A 464 9.56 0.86 -7.60
N PHE A 465 10.32 0.56 -6.55
CA PHE A 465 11.65 1.10 -6.38
C PHE A 465 12.68 0.26 -7.13
N SER A 466 13.84 0.85 -7.42
CA SER A 466 15.01 0.10 -7.90
C SER A 466 15.31 -1.04 -6.92
N ASN A 467 15.56 -2.22 -7.47
CA ASN A 467 15.86 -3.43 -6.70
C ASN A 467 14.75 -3.97 -5.79
N SER A 468 13.51 -3.56 -6.00
CA SER A 468 12.35 -4.14 -5.32
C SER A 468 11.33 -4.69 -6.31
N ASN A 469 10.48 -5.60 -5.86
CA ASN A 469 9.33 -6.08 -6.64
C ASN A 469 8.23 -5.02 -6.73
N GLY A 470 8.24 -4.05 -5.81
CA GLY A 470 7.20 -3.03 -5.69
C GLY A 470 5.95 -3.55 -4.97
N TRP A 471 4.94 -2.70 -4.91
CA TRP A 471 3.62 -3.00 -4.39
C TRP A 471 2.56 -2.65 -5.43
N VAL A 472 1.56 -3.50 -5.55
CA VAL A 472 0.42 -3.32 -6.46
C VAL A 472 -0.87 -3.65 -5.70
N GLY A 473 -2.02 -3.19 -6.21
CA GLY A 473 -3.30 -3.50 -5.59
C GLY A 473 -3.55 -2.85 -4.23
N ILE A 474 -2.84 -1.78 -3.88
CA ILE A 474 -2.82 -1.15 -2.56
C ILE A 474 -4.04 -0.26 -2.38
N ALA A 475 -5.17 -0.84 -2.06
CA ALA A 475 -6.41 -0.11 -1.80
C ALA A 475 -7.35 -0.89 -0.87
N HIS A 476 -8.61 -0.46 -0.77
CA HIS A 476 -9.62 -0.92 0.17
C HIS A 476 -9.06 -0.89 1.59
N CYS A 477 -8.93 0.32 2.11
CA CYS A 477 -8.16 0.59 3.32
C CYS A 477 -9.00 0.64 4.59
N ALA A 478 -8.33 0.40 5.73
CA ALA A 478 -8.76 0.85 7.04
C ALA A 478 -7.95 2.08 7.44
N ILE A 479 -8.61 3.08 7.98
CA ILE A 479 -7.98 4.24 8.60
C ILE A 479 -8.37 4.24 10.08
N PHE A 480 -7.38 4.22 10.94
CA PHE A 480 -7.59 4.14 12.38
C PHE A 480 -6.53 4.94 13.15
N ASP A 481 -6.79 5.23 14.41
CA ASP A 481 -5.88 5.96 15.27
C ASP A 481 -5.49 5.14 16.51
N ASP A 482 -4.42 5.58 17.18
CA ASP A 482 -3.89 4.96 18.39
C ASP A 482 -4.43 5.60 19.71
N GLY A 483 -5.40 6.48 19.60
CA GLY A 483 -5.93 7.26 20.72
C GLY A 483 -5.02 8.40 21.19
N ASN A 484 -3.82 8.55 20.61
CA ASN A 484 -2.84 9.59 20.92
C ASN A 484 -2.71 10.64 19.80
N GLY A 485 -3.53 10.53 18.76
CA GLY A 485 -3.53 11.45 17.64
C GLY A 485 -2.70 11.00 16.44
N ASN A 486 -2.07 9.82 16.48
CA ASN A 486 -1.42 9.24 15.33
C ASN A 486 -2.44 8.43 14.52
N TRP A 487 -2.41 8.61 13.20
CA TRP A 487 -3.29 7.93 12.27
C TRP A 487 -2.51 6.93 11.43
N TYR A 488 -3.11 5.79 11.21
CA TYR A 488 -2.53 4.69 10.45
C TYR A 488 -3.40 4.34 9.26
N TYR A 489 -2.74 3.91 8.20
CA TYR A 489 -3.34 3.36 7.00
C TYR A 489 -2.98 1.87 6.90
N ALA A 490 -3.97 1.02 6.70
CA ALA A 490 -3.77 -0.39 6.40
C ALA A 490 -4.58 -0.76 5.15
N SER A 491 -4.02 -1.61 4.30
CA SER A 491 -4.71 -2.14 3.12
C SER A 491 -4.17 -3.52 2.76
N GLN A 492 -4.85 -4.17 1.84
CA GLN A 492 -4.24 -5.25 1.07
C GLN A 492 -3.15 -4.71 0.15
N GLY A 493 -2.28 -5.61 -0.39
CA GLY A 493 -1.21 -5.25 -1.30
C GLY A 493 -0.59 -6.46 -1.98
#